data_70479f700b630e064044525f5b80dd87
#
_entry.id   70479f700b630e064044525f5b80dd87
#
_cell.length_a   1.000
_cell.length_b   1.000
_cell.length_c   1.000
_cell.angle_alpha   90.00
_cell.angle_beta   90.00
_cell.angle_gamma   90.00
#
_symmetry.space_group_name_H-M   'P 1'
#
loop_
_entity.id
_entity.type
_entity.pdbx_description
1 polymer ?
#
loop_
_entity_poly.entity_id
_entity_poly.type
_entity_poly.pdbx_seq_one_letter_code
_entity_poly.pdbx_strand_id
1 'polypeptide(L)'
;YVHGVKDIRLGIDIQGGVDVTFEPAGDVDATDEQMDAALEKIKTRLVSQGINDSDTYVDYKSDRIIVRFPWQAGETDFDPEQAVKELGETAELTFRYGTETTTNEDGETVPAGEIVLTGDDVKSAGTGATQDDTTKEATWMVTLDLNDSGKEKFYNATSALYQDNGQISIWMDNTMISAPSVNAVISDGKATIS
;
A
#
# COMPACT_ATOMS: atom_id res chain seq x y z
N TYR A 1 7.30 17.53 -46.38
CA TYR A 1 6.68 16.23 -45.99
C TYR A 1 6.68 16.16 -44.50
N VAL A 2 5.56 16.46 -43.88
CA VAL A 2 5.35 16.28 -42.45
C VAL A 2 5.00 14.79 -42.26
N HIS A 3 5.90 14.02 -41.65
CA HIS A 3 5.57 12.68 -41.20
C HIS A 3 4.57 12.84 -40.06
N GLY A 4 3.37 12.30 -40.23
CA GLY A 4 2.34 12.34 -39.24
C GLY A 4 2.84 11.66 -37.96
N VAL A 5 2.76 12.35 -36.84
CA VAL A 5 3.04 11.83 -35.53
C VAL A 5 1.91 10.87 -35.17
N LYS A 6 2.19 9.57 -35.18
CA LYS A 6 1.20 8.52 -34.93
C LYS A 6 0.90 8.29 -33.44
N ASP A 7 1.61 8.95 -32.54
CA ASP A 7 1.58 8.67 -31.12
C ASP A 7 1.37 9.92 -30.25
N ILE A 8 0.58 10.89 -30.73
CA ILE A 8 0.11 11.98 -29.85
C ILE A 8 -1.11 11.46 -29.10
N ARG A 9 -0.99 11.21 -27.81
CA ARG A 9 -2.14 11.09 -26.92
C ARG A 9 -2.73 12.48 -26.75
N LEU A 10 -3.89 12.69 -27.34
CA LEU A 10 -4.66 13.92 -27.17
C LEU A 10 -5.37 13.86 -25.81
N GLY A 11 -5.41 14.97 -25.09
CA GLY A 11 -6.02 15.04 -23.77
C GLY A 11 -7.52 14.68 -23.77
N ILE A 12 -8.09 14.51 -22.59
CA ILE A 12 -9.47 14.10 -22.29
C ILE A 12 -10.51 14.89 -23.10
N ASP A 13 -10.27 16.16 -23.35
CA ASP A 13 -11.18 17.07 -24.06
C ASP A 13 -11.42 16.69 -25.54
N ILE A 14 -10.58 15.85 -26.11
CA ILE A 14 -10.62 15.54 -27.56
C ILE A 14 -10.90 14.05 -27.83
N GLN A 15 -10.48 13.14 -26.97
CA GLN A 15 -10.60 11.69 -27.21
C GLN A 15 -11.42 10.91 -26.17
N GLY A 16 -11.85 11.59 -25.11
CA GLY A 16 -12.48 10.96 -23.96
C GLY A 16 -11.46 10.64 -22.86
N GLY A 17 -11.95 10.32 -21.71
CA GLY A 17 -11.13 9.99 -20.54
C GLY A 17 -11.98 9.64 -19.34
N VAL A 18 -11.31 9.30 -18.26
CA VAL A 18 -11.91 9.02 -16.96
C VAL A 18 -11.67 10.20 -16.04
N ASP A 19 -12.73 10.68 -15.40
CA ASP A 19 -12.70 11.72 -14.37
C ASP A 19 -13.25 11.10 -13.07
N VAL A 20 -12.39 10.97 -12.07
CA VAL A 20 -12.71 10.31 -10.80
C VAL A 20 -12.50 11.27 -9.66
N THR A 21 -13.43 11.28 -8.72
CA THR A 21 -13.32 12.04 -7.47
C THR A 21 -13.26 11.06 -6.31
N PHE A 22 -12.22 11.18 -5.49
CA PHE A 22 -12.07 10.45 -4.23
C PHE A 22 -12.38 11.37 -3.07
N GLU A 23 -13.13 10.87 -2.09
CA GLU A 23 -13.49 11.56 -0.87
C GLU A 23 -13.07 10.72 0.35
N PRO A 24 -12.78 11.31 1.52
CA PRO A 24 -12.55 10.57 2.74
C PRO A 24 -13.71 9.62 3.06
N ALA A 25 -13.42 8.44 3.57
CA ALA A 25 -14.44 7.48 3.98
C ALA A 25 -15.14 7.98 5.26
N GLY A 26 -16.48 8.07 5.24
CA GLY A 26 -17.30 8.54 6.35
C GLY A 26 -17.38 10.07 6.44
N ASP A 27 -18.08 10.60 7.48
CA ASP A 27 -18.20 12.03 7.75
C ASP A 27 -16.98 12.54 8.54
N VAL A 28 -15.79 12.44 7.96
CA VAL A 28 -14.51 12.85 8.59
C VAL A 28 -13.91 13.98 7.77
N ASP A 29 -13.69 15.14 8.40
CA ASP A 29 -12.89 16.21 7.82
C ASP A 29 -11.40 15.76 7.79
N ALA A 30 -10.82 15.64 6.61
CA ALA A 30 -9.43 15.29 6.47
C ALA A 30 -8.54 16.53 6.61
N THR A 31 -7.35 16.37 7.22
CA THR A 31 -6.37 17.47 7.22
C THR A 31 -5.68 17.59 5.86
N ASP A 32 -5.13 18.78 5.56
CA ASP A 32 -4.39 19.03 4.33
C ASP A 32 -3.24 18.00 4.15
N GLU A 33 -2.53 17.67 5.24
CA GLU A 33 -1.45 16.68 5.21
C GLU A 33 -1.95 15.26 4.89
N GLN A 34 -3.16 14.91 5.36
CA GLN A 34 -3.77 13.62 5.04
C GLN A 34 -4.19 13.56 3.58
N MET A 35 -4.73 14.68 3.06
CA MET A 35 -5.10 14.79 1.64
C MET A 35 -3.87 14.70 0.73
N ASP A 36 -2.77 15.36 1.10
CA ASP A 36 -1.49 15.28 0.35
C ASP A 36 -0.92 13.86 0.36
N ALA A 37 -0.94 13.20 1.51
CA ALA A 37 -0.48 11.81 1.63
C ALA A 37 -1.34 10.85 0.78
N ALA A 38 -2.64 11.05 0.74
CA ALA A 38 -3.55 10.27 -0.10
C ALA A 38 -3.29 10.53 -1.60
N LEU A 39 -3.07 11.78 -2.00
CA LEU A 39 -2.73 12.15 -3.37
C LEU A 39 -1.44 11.43 -3.85
N GLU A 40 -0.39 11.43 -3.03
CA GLU A 40 0.88 10.78 -3.38
C GLU A 40 0.72 9.24 -3.53
N LYS A 41 -0.12 8.61 -2.71
CA LYS A 41 -0.46 7.19 -2.86
C LYS A 41 -1.20 6.93 -4.18
N ILE A 42 -2.20 7.76 -4.52
CA ILE A 42 -2.95 7.64 -5.77
C ILE A 42 -2.00 7.80 -6.97
N LYS A 43 -1.11 8.79 -6.96
CA LYS A 43 -0.10 8.98 -8.02
C LYS A 43 0.80 7.76 -8.19
N THR A 44 1.27 7.19 -7.09
CA THR A 44 2.11 5.99 -7.12
C THR A 44 1.38 4.81 -7.75
N ARG A 45 0.10 4.64 -7.44
CA ARG A 45 -0.74 3.57 -8.03
C ARG A 45 -1.01 3.80 -9.51
N LEU A 46 -1.32 5.04 -9.92
CA LEU A 46 -1.48 5.38 -11.33
C LEU A 46 -0.25 4.99 -12.15
N VAL A 47 0.94 5.33 -11.65
CA VAL A 47 2.22 4.95 -12.28
C VAL A 47 2.39 3.43 -12.33
N SER A 48 2.06 2.71 -11.24
CA SER A 48 2.17 1.24 -11.20
C SER A 48 1.24 0.54 -12.18
N GLN A 49 0.08 1.14 -12.47
CA GLN A 49 -0.87 0.68 -13.47
C GLN A 49 -0.54 1.15 -14.91
N GLY A 50 0.61 1.81 -15.10
CA GLY A 50 1.03 2.32 -16.41
C GLY A 50 0.31 3.60 -16.85
N ILE A 51 -0.49 4.23 -15.97
CA ILE A 51 -1.19 5.48 -16.24
C ILE A 51 -0.25 6.64 -15.93
N ASN A 52 0.59 7.02 -16.90
CA ASN A 52 1.61 8.05 -16.70
C ASN A 52 1.12 9.45 -17.07
N ASP A 53 0.07 9.56 -17.88
CA ASP A 53 -0.50 10.83 -18.39
C ASP A 53 -1.77 11.17 -17.60
N SER A 54 -1.65 11.36 -16.29
CA SER A 54 -2.78 11.72 -15.43
C SER A 54 -2.62 13.09 -14.84
N ASP A 55 -3.72 13.84 -14.78
CA ASP A 55 -3.83 15.08 -14.03
C ASP A 55 -4.45 14.78 -12.66
N THR A 56 -3.74 15.13 -11.59
CA THR A 56 -4.20 14.90 -10.22
C THR A 56 -4.07 16.18 -9.40
N TYR A 57 -5.14 16.55 -8.68
CA TYR A 57 -5.12 17.72 -7.79
C TYR A 57 -6.05 17.54 -6.59
N VAL A 58 -5.79 18.29 -5.51
CA VAL A 58 -6.58 18.30 -4.28
C VAL A 58 -7.44 19.57 -4.24
N ASP A 59 -8.73 19.37 -3.93
CA ASP A 59 -9.62 20.46 -3.51
C ASP A 59 -9.75 20.40 -1.98
N TYR A 60 -8.89 21.15 -1.28
CA TYR A 60 -8.87 21.21 0.19
C TYR A 60 -10.12 21.82 0.83
N LYS A 61 -10.98 22.48 0.06
CA LYS A 61 -12.22 23.06 0.60
C LYS A 61 -13.33 22.04 0.72
N SER A 62 -13.26 21.03 -0.10
CA SER A 62 -14.28 19.99 -0.21
C SER A 62 -13.74 18.62 0.16
N ASP A 63 -12.48 18.54 0.64
CA ASP A 63 -11.74 17.31 0.97
C ASP A 63 -11.81 16.29 -0.16
N ARG A 64 -11.49 16.72 -1.38
CA ARG A 64 -11.58 15.90 -2.58
C ARG A 64 -10.26 15.79 -3.32
N ILE A 65 -9.95 14.60 -3.80
CA ILE A 65 -8.88 14.36 -4.76
C ILE A 65 -9.50 14.07 -6.11
N ILE A 66 -9.16 14.88 -7.11
CA ILE A 66 -9.66 14.71 -8.46
C ILE A 66 -8.53 14.13 -9.30
N VAL A 67 -8.85 13.03 -10.02
CA VAL A 67 -7.93 12.32 -10.89
C VAL A 67 -8.54 12.25 -12.28
N ARG A 68 -7.78 12.71 -13.27
CA ARG A 68 -8.16 12.66 -14.69
C ARG A 68 -7.09 11.95 -15.47
N PHE A 69 -7.48 10.98 -16.27
CA PHE A 69 -6.56 10.32 -17.19
C PHE A 69 -7.22 10.02 -18.52
N PRO A 70 -6.46 10.13 -19.64
CA PRO A 70 -6.99 9.86 -20.97
C PRO A 70 -7.25 8.35 -21.13
N TRP A 71 -8.41 8.02 -21.71
CA TRP A 71 -8.76 6.67 -22.09
C TRP A 71 -9.55 6.67 -23.41
N GLN A 72 -9.29 5.70 -24.28
CA GLN A 72 -10.00 5.55 -25.51
C GLN A 72 -10.94 4.35 -25.46
N ALA A 73 -12.20 4.55 -25.83
CA ALA A 73 -13.15 3.45 -26.01
C ALA A 73 -12.63 2.49 -27.09
N GLY A 74 -12.26 1.26 -26.68
CA GLY A 74 -11.70 0.25 -27.57
C GLY A 74 -10.26 -0.15 -27.26
N GLU A 75 -9.61 0.46 -26.26
CA GLU A 75 -8.42 -0.12 -25.62
C GLU A 75 -8.88 -1.38 -24.88
N THR A 76 -8.46 -2.56 -25.36
CA THR A 76 -8.90 -3.86 -24.83
C THR A 76 -8.05 -4.32 -23.65
N ASP A 77 -6.90 -3.70 -23.44
CA ASP A 77 -5.92 -4.09 -22.42
C ASP A 77 -6.02 -3.26 -21.14
N PHE A 78 -6.98 -2.35 -21.04
CA PHE A 78 -7.19 -1.48 -19.89
C PHE A 78 -8.67 -1.37 -19.56
N ASP A 79 -9.04 -1.76 -18.34
CA ASP A 79 -10.37 -1.58 -17.77
C ASP A 79 -10.39 -0.36 -16.82
N PRO A 80 -11.03 0.75 -17.23
CA PRO A 80 -11.06 1.95 -16.41
C PRO A 80 -11.87 1.79 -15.13
N GLU A 81 -12.88 0.93 -15.08
CA GLU A 81 -13.69 0.70 -13.88
C GLU A 81 -12.87 -0.06 -12.82
N GLN A 82 -12.12 -1.06 -13.26
CA GLN A 82 -11.22 -1.79 -12.37
C GLN A 82 -10.08 -0.90 -11.89
N ALA A 83 -9.47 -0.10 -12.76
CA ALA A 83 -8.41 0.84 -12.38
C ALA A 83 -8.89 1.85 -11.33
N VAL A 84 -10.09 2.42 -11.49
CA VAL A 84 -10.70 3.34 -10.51
C VAL A 84 -10.93 2.64 -9.17
N LYS A 85 -11.44 1.41 -9.19
CA LYS A 85 -11.66 0.61 -7.98
C LYS A 85 -10.35 0.37 -7.23
N GLU A 86 -9.31 -0.07 -7.93
CA GLU A 86 -7.99 -0.31 -7.36
C GLU A 86 -7.32 0.98 -6.84
N LEU A 87 -7.54 2.12 -7.49
CA LEU A 87 -7.08 3.42 -7.01
C LEU A 87 -7.76 3.84 -5.70
N GLY A 88 -9.05 3.51 -5.54
CA GLY A 88 -9.83 3.83 -4.34
C GLY A 88 -9.59 2.89 -3.16
N GLU A 89 -9.04 1.71 -3.40
CA GLU A 89 -8.70 0.78 -2.32
C GLU A 89 -7.54 1.34 -1.50
N THR A 90 -7.71 1.43 -0.19
CA THR A 90 -6.60 1.74 0.72
C THR A 90 -5.67 0.55 0.73
N ALA A 91 -4.36 0.79 0.59
CA ALA A 91 -3.36 -0.27 0.71
C ALA A 91 -3.54 -1.01 2.03
N GLU A 92 -3.79 -2.32 1.95
CA GLU A 92 -4.01 -3.14 3.11
C GLU A 92 -2.67 -3.63 3.65
N LEU A 93 -2.30 -3.16 4.85
CA LEU A 93 -1.14 -3.67 5.57
C LEU A 93 -1.56 -4.93 6.34
N THR A 94 -0.98 -6.07 6.00
CA THR A 94 -1.20 -7.32 6.74
C THR A 94 0.11 -7.95 7.19
N PHE A 95 0.06 -8.57 8.38
CA PHE A 95 1.12 -9.42 8.91
C PHE A 95 0.59 -10.84 8.89
N ARG A 96 1.36 -11.78 8.35
CA ARG A 96 0.88 -13.15 8.14
C ARG A 96 1.90 -14.18 8.61
N TYR A 97 1.40 -15.35 9.00
CA TYR A 97 2.25 -16.51 9.29
C TYR A 97 2.95 -16.99 8.03
N GLY A 98 4.27 -17.19 8.11
CA GLY A 98 5.05 -17.74 7.01
C GLY A 98 5.18 -16.79 5.81
N THR A 99 5.60 -17.33 4.67
CA THR A 99 5.85 -16.58 3.42
C THR A 99 5.16 -17.21 2.21
N GLU A 100 4.28 -18.16 2.45
CA GLU A 100 3.61 -18.91 1.41
C GLU A 100 2.68 -18.02 0.60
N THR A 101 2.61 -18.31 -0.69
CA THR A 101 1.71 -17.65 -1.63
C THR A 101 0.82 -18.67 -2.33
N THR A 102 -0.31 -18.22 -2.80
CA THR A 102 -1.23 -18.99 -3.65
C THR A 102 -1.65 -18.14 -4.85
N THR A 103 -2.33 -18.76 -5.80
CA THR A 103 -2.88 -18.04 -6.95
C THR A 103 -4.40 -17.92 -6.76
N ASN A 104 -4.93 -16.69 -6.87
CA ASN A 104 -6.36 -16.44 -6.81
C ASN A 104 -7.07 -16.83 -8.12
N GLU A 105 -8.39 -16.66 -8.18
CA GLU A 105 -9.20 -17.00 -9.38
C GLU A 105 -8.84 -16.14 -10.59
N ASP A 106 -8.30 -14.94 -10.39
CA ASP A 106 -7.87 -14.00 -11.44
C ASP A 106 -6.45 -14.30 -11.96
N GLY A 107 -5.76 -15.30 -11.38
CA GLY A 107 -4.41 -15.70 -11.76
C GLY A 107 -3.29 -14.91 -11.08
N GLU A 108 -3.62 -14.06 -10.10
CA GLU A 108 -2.63 -13.26 -9.36
C GLU A 108 -2.03 -14.05 -8.20
N THR A 109 -0.77 -13.81 -7.91
CA THR A 109 -0.09 -14.36 -6.74
C THR A 109 -0.47 -13.54 -5.50
N VAL A 110 -1.12 -14.19 -4.54
CA VAL A 110 -1.57 -13.57 -3.30
C VAL A 110 -1.00 -14.29 -2.08
N PRO A 111 -0.87 -13.62 -0.92
CA PRO A 111 -0.38 -14.26 0.30
C PRO A 111 -1.36 -15.36 0.78
N ALA A 112 -0.82 -16.54 1.10
CA ALA A 112 -1.60 -17.70 1.58
C ALA A 112 -1.60 -17.84 3.11
N GLY A 113 -0.64 -17.24 3.82
CA GLY A 113 -0.54 -17.34 5.28
C GLY A 113 -1.73 -16.70 5.99
N GLU A 114 -2.11 -17.27 7.14
CA GLU A 114 -3.16 -16.70 7.99
C GLU A 114 -2.77 -15.32 8.50
N ILE A 115 -3.72 -14.37 8.57
CA ILE A 115 -3.49 -13.01 9.05
C ILE A 115 -3.27 -13.03 10.56
N VAL A 116 -2.15 -12.45 10.99
CA VAL A 116 -1.79 -12.19 12.40
C VAL A 116 -2.31 -10.83 12.83
N LEU A 117 -1.97 -9.79 12.06
CA LEU A 117 -2.35 -8.39 12.29
C LEU A 117 -2.79 -7.74 10.98
N THR A 118 -3.60 -6.71 11.12
CA THR A 118 -3.93 -5.75 10.06
C THR A 118 -3.41 -4.35 10.42
N GLY A 119 -3.53 -3.40 9.51
CA GLY A 119 -3.20 -1.99 9.77
C GLY A 119 -3.97 -1.41 10.95
N ASP A 120 -5.20 -1.85 11.19
CA ASP A 120 -6.04 -1.41 12.30
C ASP A 120 -5.51 -1.81 13.69
N ASP A 121 -4.67 -2.84 13.75
CA ASP A 121 -4.01 -3.27 14.98
C ASP A 121 -2.77 -2.43 15.32
N VAL A 122 -2.31 -1.58 14.38
CA VAL A 122 -1.14 -0.71 14.54
C VAL A 122 -1.58 0.68 15.03
N LYS A 123 -1.16 1.05 16.23
CA LYS A 123 -1.44 2.37 16.80
C LYS A 123 -0.53 3.45 16.23
N SER A 124 0.75 3.15 16.07
CA SER A 124 1.74 4.02 15.45
C SER A 124 2.91 3.24 14.89
N ALA A 125 3.56 3.80 13.87
CA ALA A 125 4.80 3.29 13.30
C ALA A 125 5.85 4.39 13.27
N GLY A 126 7.10 4.01 13.49
CA GLY A 126 8.24 4.92 13.40
C GLY A 126 9.39 4.28 12.66
N THR A 127 10.28 5.10 12.14
CA THR A 127 11.53 4.65 11.53
C THR A 127 12.71 5.08 12.40
N GLY A 128 13.70 4.21 12.52
CA GLY A 128 14.94 4.49 13.22
C GLY A 128 16.12 3.90 12.46
N ALA A 129 17.32 4.29 12.83
CA ALA A 129 18.53 3.64 12.36
C ALA A 129 19.41 3.31 13.57
N THR A 130 19.95 2.10 13.60
CA THR A 130 21.05 1.73 14.49
C THR A 130 22.32 1.67 13.67
N GLN A 131 23.41 2.09 14.26
CA GLN A 131 24.74 1.96 13.67
C GLN A 131 25.49 0.84 14.40
N ASP A 132 26.03 -0.11 13.65
CA ASP A 132 26.92 -1.11 14.21
C ASP A 132 28.22 -0.41 14.65
N ASP A 133 28.61 -0.60 15.92
CA ASP A 133 29.77 0.06 16.48
C ASP A 133 31.10 -0.40 15.87
N THR A 134 31.12 -1.58 15.26
CA THR A 134 32.31 -2.19 14.67
C THR A 134 32.45 -1.86 13.18
N THR A 135 31.36 -2.03 12.40
CA THR A 135 31.37 -1.85 10.94
C THR A 135 31.02 -0.43 10.53
N LYS A 136 30.40 0.35 11.44
CA LYS A 136 29.84 1.69 11.17
C LYS A 136 28.72 1.69 10.10
N GLU A 137 28.20 0.54 9.76
CA GLU A 137 27.06 0.43 8.86
C GLU A 137 25.77 0.82 9.61
N ALA A 138 24.92 1.60 8.94
CA ALA A 138 23.62 1.97 9.47
C ALA A 138 22.59 0.93 9.02
N THR A 139 21.94 0.29 9.99
CA THR A 139 20.79 -0.59 9.74
C THR A 139 19.51 0.18 10.04
N TRP A 140 18.66 0.31 9.03
CA TRP A 140 17.34 0.89 9.20
C TRP A 140 16.40 -0.10 9.86
N MET A 141 15.60 0.41 10.78
CA MET A 141 14.58 -0.38 11.46
C MET A 141 13.25 0.34 11.44
N VAL A 142 12.17 -0.43 11.40
CA VAL A 142 10.81 0.04 11.61
C VAL A 142 10.36 -0.40 12.99
N THR A 143 9.87 0.54 13.78
CA THR A 143 9.25 0.26 15.08
C THR A 143 7.74 0.37 14.94
N LEU A 144 7.03 -0.59 15.50
CA LEU A 144 5.57 -0.61 15.56
C LEU A 144 5.14 -0.57 17.04
N ASP A 145 4.14 0.26 17.31
CA ASP A 145 3.41 0.28 18.57
C ASP A 145 1.98 -0.20 18.28
N LEU A 146 1.61 -1.33 18.87
CA LEU A 146 0.34 -1.99 18.63
C LEU A 146 -0.71 -1.52 19.64
N ASN A 147 -1.98 -1.50 19.22
CA ASN A 147 -3.10 -1.32 20.15
C ASN A 147 -3.31 -2.59 21.01
N ASP A 148 -4.28 -2.57 21.93
CA ASP A 148 -4.49 -3.69 22.87
C ASP A 148 -4.89 -4.99 22.14
N SER A 149 -5.67 -4.91 21.07
CA SER A 149 -6.02 -6.07 20.24
C SER A 149 -4.80 -6.64 19.52
N GLY A 150 -4.04 -5.76 18.86
CA GLY A 150 -2.82 -6.14 18.15
C GLY A 150 -1.76 -6.73 19.07
N LYS A 151 -1.62 -6.20 20.28
CA LYS A 151 -0.72 -6.73 21.31
C LYS A 151 -1.03 -8.19 21.66
N GLU A 152 -2.28 -8.53 21.90
CA GLU A 152 -2.69 -9.89 22.23
C GLU A 152 -2.45 -10.84 21.04
N LYS A 153 -2.88 -10.46 19.84
CA LYS A 153 -2.67 -11.24 18.62
C LYS A 153 -1.19 -11.50 18.36
N PHE A 154 -0.36 -10.45 18.49
CA PHE A 154 1.07 -10.54 18.22
C PHE A 154 1.83 -11.35 19.27
N TYR A 155 1.42 -11.25 20.54
CA TYR A 155 1.93 -12.12 21.60
C TYR A 155 1.67 -13.60 21.29
N ASN A 156 0.45 -13.94 20.89
CA ASN A 156 0.08 -15.30 20.56
C ASN A 156 0.87 -15.82 19.35
N ALA A 157 1.00 -15.01 18.30
CA ALA A 157 1.74 -15.37 17.09
C ALA A 157 3.23 -15.56 17.36
N THR A 158 3.86 -14.61 18.06
CA THR A 158 5.29 -14.70 18.39
C THR A 158 5.58 -15.83 19.36
N SER A 159 4.66 -16.15 20.30
CA SER A 159 4.80 -17.30 21.19
C SER A 159 4.76 -18.63 20.45
N ALA A 160 3.89 -18.74 19.43
CA ALA A 160 3.78 -19.95 18.60
C ALA A 160 5.02 -20.17 17.71
N LEU A 161 5.58 -19.10 17.17
CA LEU A 161 6.67 -19.15 16.19
C LEU A 161 8.07 -19.13 16.80
N TYR A 162 8.21 -18.66 18.04
CA TYR A 162 9.53 -18.43 18.65
C TYR A 162 10.39 -19.69 18.76
N GLN A 163 9.79 -20.85 19.04
CA GLN A 163 10.54 -22.11 19.24
C GLN A 163 11.12 -22.65 17.93
N ASP A 164 10.43 -22.42 16.81
CA ASP A 164 10.78 -22.93 15.48
C ASP A 164 11.48 -21.88 14.62
N ASN A 165 11.84 -20.72 15.16
CA ASN A 165 12.34 -19.57 14.41
C ASN A 165 11.46 -19.24 13.20
N GLY A 166 10.14 -19.37 13.37
CA GLY A 166 9.19 -19.08 12.31
C GLY A 166 9.22 -17.62 11.87
N GLN A 167 8.62 -17.34 10.73
CA GLN A 167 8.59 -16.01 10.13
C GLN A 167 7.20 -15.40 10.19
N ILE A 168 7.15 -14.09 10.36
CA ILE A 168 5.96 -13.28 10.14
C ILE A 168 6.24 -12.40 8.93
N SER A 169 5.54 -12.65 7.84
CA SER A 169 5.65 -11.83 6.63
C SER A 169 4.76 -10.58 6.72
N ILE A 170 5.24 -9.50 6.17
CA ILE A 170 4.59 -8.19 6.13
C ILE A 170 4.24 -7.89 4.69
N TRP A 171 2.98 -7.63 4.43
CA TRP A 171 2.44 -7.44 3.10
C TRP A 171 1.75 -6.09 2.99
N MET A 172 1.92 -5.47 1.84
CA MET A 172 1.14 -4.32 1.39
C MET A 172 0.35 -4.80 0.18
N ASP A 173 -0.95 -4.96 0.34
CA ASP A 173 -1.80 -5.66 -0.63
C ASP A 173 -1.24 -7.06 -0.93
N ASN A 174 -0.91 -7.37 -2.18
CA ASN A 174 -0.32 -8.63 -2.62
C ASN A 174 1.22 -8.61 -2.68
N THR A 175 1.86 -7.51 -2.26
CA THR A 175 3.32 -7.36 -2.31
C THR A 175 3.94 -7.61 -0.94
N MET A 176 4.83 -8.60 -0.86
CA MET A 176 5.60 -8.86 0.35
C MET A 176 6.70 -7.81 0.53
N ILE A 177 6.63 -7.06 1.63
CA ILE A 177 7.60 -6.01 1.98
C ILE A 177 8.80 -6.61 2.72
N SER A 178 8.53 -7.52 3.68
CA SER A 178 9.56 -8.13 4.51
C SER A 178 9.03 -9.43 5.13
N ALA A 179 9.92 -10.31 5.57
CA ALA A 179 9.57 -11.53 6.29
C ALA A 179 10.59 -11.84 7.40
N PRO A 180 10.63 -11.04 8.47
CA PRO A 180 11.55 -11.25 9.57
C PRO A 180 11.25 -12.55 10.33
N SER A 181 12.33 -13.16 10.85
CA SER A 181 12.20 -14.30 11.78
C SER A 181 11.85 -13.81 13.18
N VAL A 182 11.05 -14.60 13.88
CA VAL A 182 10.64 -14.32 15.25
C VAL A 182 11.76 -14.75 16.22
N ASN A 183 12.50 -13.78 16.72
CA ASN A 183 13.64 -14.00 17.62
C ASN A 183 13.29 -13.83 19.11
N ALA A 184 12.10 -13.37 19.43
CA ALA A 184 11.61 -13.18 20.79
C ALA A 184 10.09 -13.20 20.83
N VAL A 185 9.54 -13.57 22.00
CA VAL A 185 8.11 -13.41 22.29
C VAL A 185 7.86 -11.94 22.65
N ILE A 186 6.96 -11.28 21.94
CA ILE A 186 6.66 -9.86 22.13
C ILE A 186 5.37 -9.71 22.93
N SER A 187 5.48 -9.25 24.17
CA SER A 187 4.34 -9.12 25.10
C SER A 187 3.95 -7.68 25.40
N ASP A 188 4.80 -6.71 25.05
CA ASP A 188 4.58 -5.28 25.34
C ASP A 188 3.89 -4.53 24.20
N GLY A 189 3.68 -5.18 23.05
CA GLY A 189 3.09 -4.59 21.87
C GLY A 189 4.03 -3.68 21.08
N LYS A 190 5.33 -3.76 21.33
CA LYS A 190 6.35 -3.01 20.60
C LYS A 190 7.19 -3.96 19.76
N ALA A 191 7.07 -3.88 18.45
CA ALA A 191 7.86 -4.68 17.53
C ALA A 191 8.93 -3.84 16.83
N THR A 192 10.08 -4.43 16.60
CA THR A 192 11.15 -3.84 15.79
C THR A 192 11.46 -4.79 14.64
N ILE A 193 11.47 -4.25 13.44
CA ILE A 193 11.71 -4.95 12.17
C ILE A 193 13.00 -4.36 11.58
N SER A 194 13.97 -5.20 11.33
CA SER A 194 15.28 -4.83 10.74
C SER A 194 15.62 -5.72 9.55
#